data_c444dfc7223bb2c8a723c6c0500762c4
#
_entry.id   c444dfc7223bb2c8a723c6c0500762c4
#
_cell.length_a   1.000
_cell.length_b   1.000
_cell.length_c   1.000
_cell.angle_alpha   90.00
_cell.angle_beta   90.00
_cell.angle_gamma   90.00
#
_symmetry.space_group_name_H-M   'P 1'
#
loop_
_entity.id
_entity.type
_entity.pdbx_description
1 polymer ?
#
loop_
_entity_poly.entity_id
_entity_poly.type
_entity_poly.pdbx_seq_one_letter_code
_entity_poly.pdbx_strand_id
1 'polypeptide(L)'
;MTAPLTAPRVLSLIPPMTQLNTPYPSTAYLTGFLRSRGVDAVQEDLALKLVLRLLSPTGLDDIRACAEALPKKQRTPLVQGFIEHFARYRYTVGPTIAFL
;
A
#
# COMPACT_ATOMS: atom_id res chain seq x y z
N MET A 1 34.08 -5.67 -28.70
CA MET A 1 32.97 -6.51 -28.26
C MET A 1 32.22 -5.83 -27.14
N THR A 2 30.94 -5.55 -27.35
CA THR A 2 30.14 -4.99 -26.30
C THR A 2 29.82 -6.07 -25.26
N ALA A 3 29.79 -5.69 -23.98
CA ALA A 3 29.32 -6.58 -22.93
C ALA A 3 27.91 -7.08 -23.30
N PRO A 4 27.56 -8.34 -23.02
CA PRO A 4 26.21 -8.80 -23.26
C PRO A 4 25.25 -7.93 -22.47
N LEU A 5 24.23 -7.43 -23.17
CA LEU A 5 23.17 -6.69 -22.48
C LEU A 5 22.50 -7.64 -21.49
N THR A 6 22.45 -7.22 -20.25
CA THR A 6 21.66 -7.94 -19.26
C THR A 6 20.23 -7.98 -19.76
N ALA A 7 19.61 -9.16 -19.76
CA ALA A 7 18.20 -9.28 -20.11
C ALA A 7 17.39 -8.34 -19.25
N PRO A 8 16.41 -7.63 -19.82
CA PRO A 8 15.61 -6.68 -19.05
C PRO A 8 14.85 -7.41 -17.95
N ARG A 9 14.78 -6.78 -16.80
CA ARG A 9 13.95 -7.21 -15.68
C ARG A 9 12.74 -6.29 -15.64
N VAL A 10 11.57 -6.87 -15.49
CA VAL A 10 10.31 -6.11 -15.53
C VAL A 10 9.62 -6.21 -14.18
N LEU A 11 9.24 -5.07 -13.66
CA LEU A 11 8.42 -4.97 -12.47
C LEU A 11 7.09 -4.31 -12.84
N SER A 12 6.02 -5.09 -12.78
CA SER A 12 4.66 -4.58 -13.00
C SER A 12 4.08 -4.13 -11.67
N LEU A 13 3.58 -2.90 -11.61
CA LEU A 13 3.10 -2.31 -10.38
C LEU A 13 1.62 -1.94 -10.49
N ILE A 14 0.87 -2.25 -9.44
CA ILE A 14 -0.42 -1.63 -9.17
C ILE A 14 -0.11 -0.42 -8.28
N PRO A 15 -0.37 0.81 -8.77
CA PRO A 15 -0.01 2.01 -8.00
C PRO A 15 -0.91 2.18 -6.77
N PRO A 16 -0.46 2.95 -5.76
CA PRO A 16 -1.30 3.30 -4.63
C PRO A 16 -2.58 4.04 -5.05
N MET A 17 -3.58 4.00 -4.17
CA MET A 17 -4.86 4.69 -4.35
C MET A 17 -5.75 4.08 -5.44
N THR A 18 -5.45 2.85 -5.87
CA THR A 18 -6.37 2.09 -6.73
C THR A 18 -7.40 1.35 -5.87
N GLN A 19 -8.47 0.91 -6.53
CA GLN A 19 -9.54 0.17 -5.88
C GLN A 19 -9.02 -1.18 -5.32
N LEU A 20 -9.27 -1.44 -4.05
CA LEU A 20 -8.74 -2.61 -3.35
C LEU A 20 -9.66 -3.83 -3.37
N ASN A 21 -10.95 -3.63 -3.59
CA ASN A 21 -11.95 -4.69 -3.51
C ASN A 21 -12.05 -5.55 -4.77
N THR A 22 -11.31 -5.18 -5.82
CA THR A 22 -11.28 -5.93 -7.08
C THR A 22 -9.84 -6.08 -7.54
N PRO A 23 -9.33 -7.31 -7.64
CA PRO A 23 -7.98 -7.53 -8.16
C PRO A 23 -7.85 -7.04 -9.60
N TYR A 24 -6.74 -6.41 -9.91
CA TYR A 24 -6.42 -6.01 -11.28
C TYR A 24 -5.70 -7.15 -11.98
N PRO A 25 -6.34 -7.84 -12.96
CA PRO A 25 -5.73 -9.00 -13.58
C PRO A 25 -4.61 -8.66 -14.56
N SER A 26 -4.53 -7.40 -15.02
CA SER A 26 -3.56 -6.99 -16.03
C SER A 26 -2.11 -7.26 -15.64
N THR A 27 -1.71 -6.96 -14.40
CA THR A 27 -0.35 -7.20 -13.95
C THR A 27 -0.03 -8.69 -13.87
N ALA A 28 -1.00 -9.51 -13.47
CA ALA A 28 -0.84 -10.96 -13.42
C ALA A 28 -0.68 -11.56 -14.82
N TYR A 29 -1.53 -11.14 -15.77
CA TYR A 29 -1.45 -11.60 -17.15
C TYR A 29 -0.15 -11.17 -17.81
N LEU A 30 0.24 -9.91 -17.68
CA LEU A 30 1.48 -9.39 -18.26
C LEU A 30 2.71 -10.08 -17.66
N THR A 31 2.74 -10.25 -16.35
CA THR A 31 3.84 -10.92 -15.67
C THR A 31 3.95 -12.38 -16.12
N GLY A 32 2.84 -13.10 -16.17
CA GLY A 32 2.79 -14.48 -16.65
C GLY A 32 3.23 -14.60 -18.11
N PHE A 33 2.75 -13.71 -18.96
CA PHE A 33 3.14 -13.69 -20.37
C PHE A 33 4.65 -13.47 -20.53
N LEU A 34 5.20 -12.47 -19.84
CA LEU A 34 6.63 -12.18 -19.92
C LEU A 34 7.47 -13.35 -19.42
N ARG A 35 7.08 -13.96 -18.31
CA ARG A 35 7.76 -15.17 -17.80
C ARG A 35 7.71 -16.32 -18.79
N SER A 36 6.60 -16.50 -19.48
CA SER A 36 6.47 -17.55 -20.51
C SER A 36 7.40 -17.31 -21.70
N ARG A 37 7.86 -16.07 -21.89
CA ARG A 37 8.82 -15.70 -22.94
C ARG A 37 10.26 -15.62 -22.43
N GLY A 38 10.52 -16.11 -21.23
CA GLY A 38 11.87 -16.12 -20.65
C GLY A 38 12.31 -14.77 -20.08
N VAL A 39 11.42 -13.82 -19.92
CA VAL A 39 11.73 -12.52 -19.31
C VAL A 39 11.59 -12.62 -17.81
N ASP A 40 12.56 -12.10 -17.07
CA ASP A 40 12.48 -11.98 -15.61
C ASP A 40 11.48 -10.89 -15.25
N ALA A 41 10.30 -11.30 -14.81
CA ALA A 41 9.20 -10.40 -14.49
C ALA A 41 8.59 -10.74 -13.13
N VAL A 42 8.31 -9.71 -12.36
CA VAL A 42 7.62 -9.77 -11.07
C VAL A 42 6.52 -8.73 -11.03
N GLN A 43 5.60 -8.91 -10.11
CA GLN A 43 4.52 -7.95 -9.89
C GLN A 43 4.43 -7.60 -8.41
N GLU A 44 3.98 -6.37 -8.16
CA GLU A 44 3.75 -5.85 -6.82
C GLU A 44 2.47 -5.03 -6.79
N ASP A 45 1.71 -5.20 -5.73
CA ASP A 45 0.53 -4.39 -5.46
C ASP A 45 0.88 -3.35 -4.40
N LEU A 46 1.26 -2.17 -4.85
CA LEU A 46 1.60 -1.07 -3.94
C LEU A 46 0.38 -0.47 -3.26
N ALA A 47 -0.79 -0.57 -3.89
CA ALA A 47 -2.03 -0.12 -3.26
C ALA A 47 -2.34 -0.94 -2.01
N LEU A 48 -2.30 -2.26 -2.14
CA LEU A 48 -2.52 -3.16 -1.01
C LEU A 48 -1.44 -3.00 0.06
N LYS A 49 -0.17 -2.95 -0.35
CA LYS A 49 0.95 -2.77 0.58
C LYS A 49 0.83 -1.48 1.38
N LEU A 50 0.47 -0.39 0.72
CA LEU A 50 0.28 0.90 1.40
C LEU A 50 -0.84 0.82 2.43
N VAL A 51 -1.99 0.28 2.06
CA VAL A 51 -3.14 0.18 2.96
C VAL A 51 -2.81 -0.71 4.16
N LEU A 52 -2.18 -1.85 3.94
CA LEU A 52 -1.80 -2.74 5.03
C LEU A 52 -0.76 -2.11 5.97
N ARG A 53 0.13 -1.30 5.42
CA ARG A 53 1.10 -0.55 6.24
C ARG A 53 0.43 0.54 7.07
N LEU A 54 -0.50 1.29 6.47
CA LEU A 54 -1.22 2.36 7.16
C LEU A 54 -2.19 1.81 8.20
N LEU A 55 -2.88 0.72 7.88
CA LEU A 55 -3.84 0.09 8.79
C LEU A 55 -3.17 -0.96 9.67
N SER A 56 -2.15 -0.52 10.38
CA SER A 56 -1.43 -1.29 11.39
C SER A 56 -1.22 -0.41 12.62
N PRO A 57 -0.92 -0.97 13.79
CA PRO A 57 -0.65 -0.14 14.97
C PRO A 57 0.45 0.90 14.72
N THR A 58 1.56 0.52 14.10
CA THR A 58 2.65 1.46 13.79
C THR A 58 2.25 2.47 12.73
N GLY A 59 1.48 2.06 11.70
CA GLY A 59 0.97 2.96 10.69
C GLY A 59 0.02 3.99 11.27
N LEU A 60 -0.86 3.59 12.18
CA LEU A 60 -1.75 4.52 12.87
C LEU A 60 -0.98 5.48 13.77
N ASP A 61 0.09 5.03 14.42
CA ASP A 61 0.97 5.91 15.20
C ASP A 61 1.57 7.00 14.31
N ASP A 62 2.02 6.64 13.10
CA ASP A 62 2.59 7.59 12.15
C ASP A 62 1.52 8.59 11.67
N ILE A 63 0.31 8.12 11.37
CA ILE A 63 -0.80 8.99 10.97
C ILE A 63 -1.17 9.95 12.10
N ARG A 64 -1.20 9.48 13.33
CA ARG A 64 -1.47 10.31 14.50
C ARG A 64 -0.42 11.42 14.63
N ALA A 65 0.85 11.09 14.48
CA ALA A 65 1.92 12.07 14.54
C ALA A 65 1.74 13.16 13.48
N CYS A 66 1.39 12.78 12.25
CA CYS A 66 1.08 13.74 11.19
C CYS A 66 -0.14 14.60 11.53
N ALA A 67 -1.19 14.00 12.07
CA ALA A 67 -2.42 14.72 12.42
C ALA A 67 -2.17 15.72 13.55
N GLU A 68 -1.41 15.33 14.57
CA GLU A 68 -1.08 16.21 15.71
C GLU A 68 -0.13 17.32 15.30
N ALA A 69 0.68 17.14 14.25
CA ALA A 69 1.55 18.18 13.72
C ALA A 69 0.77 19.30 13.02
N LEU A 70 -0.49 19.05 12.63
CA LEU A 70 -1.31 20.08 12.01
C LEU A 70 -1.71 21.12 13.05
N PRO A 71 -1.66 22.43 12.69
CA PRO A 71 -2.24 23.47 13.55
C PRO A 71 -3.72 23.21 13.78
N LYS A 72 -4.22 23.51 14.99
CA LYS A 72 -5.62 23.27 15.33
C LYS A 72 -6.60 23.89 14.32
N LYS A 73 -6.24 25.04 13.76
CA LYS A 73 -7.08 25.72 12.75
C LYS A 73 -7.21 24.94 11.44
N GLN A 74 -6.27 24.04 11.14
CA GLN A 74 -6.26 23.24 9.91
C GLN A 74 -6.83 21.85 10.11
N ARG A 75 -7.16 21.48 11.35
CA ARG A 75 -7.73 20.16 11.63
C ARG A 75 -9.21 20.14 11.26
N THR A 76 -9.55 19.24 10.36
CA THR A 76 -10.95 18.99 10.02
C THR A 76 -11.63 18.22 11.14
N PRO A 77 -12.98 18.17 11.18
CA PRO A 77 -13.69 17.32 12.13
C PRO A 77 -13.27 15.84 12.05
N LEU A 78 -12.98 15.35 10.84
CA LEU A 78 -12.51 13.96 10.67
C LEU A 78 -11.14 13.75 11.32
N VAL A 79 -10.20 14.68 11.12
CA VAL A 79 -8.87 14.61 11.74
C VAL A 79 -8.98 14.68 13.26
N GLN A 80 -9.80 15.60 13.77
CA GLN A 80 -9.99 15.73 15.20
C GLN A 80 -10.64 14.49 15.81
N GLY A 81 -11.62 13.92 15.14
CA GLY A 81 -12.27 12.69 15.57
C GLY A 81 -11.29 11.51 15.59
N PHE A 82 -10.41 11.42 14.61
CA PHE A 82 -9.36 10.38 14.59
C PHE A 82 -8.44 10.51 15.81
N ILE A 83 -7.99 11.73 16.13
CA ILE A 83 -7.13 11.97 17.30
C ILE A 83 -7.84 11.57 18.59
N GLU A 84 -9.12 11.97 18.74
CA GLU A 84 -9.91 11.68 19.95
C GLU A 84 -10.15 10.20 20.15
N HIS A 85 -10.37 9.45 19.08
CA HIS A 85 -10.67 8.01 19.15
C HIS A 85 -9.48 7.13 18.77
N PHE A 86 -8.29 7.69 18.72
CA PHE A 86 -7.08 6.99 18.26
C PHE A 86 -6.84 5.66 19.00
N ALA A 87 -6.96 5.66 20.33
CA ALA A 87 -6.68 4.46 21.13
C ALA A 87 -7.58 3.29 20.72
N ARG A 88 -8.86 3.56 20.43
CA ARG A 88 -9.81 2.55 19.95
C ARG A 88 -9.39 2.00 18.60
N TYR A 89 -9.07 2.87 17.64
CA TYR A 89 -8.65 2.44 16.30
C TYR A 89 -7.37 1.62 16.37
N ARG A 90 -6.40 2.07 17.14
CA ARG A 90 -5.13 1.35 17.31
C ARG A 90 -5.33 -0.03 17.91
N TYR A 91 -6.21 -0.15 18.89
CA TYR A 91 -6.52 -1.44 19.53
C TYR A 91 -7.20 -2.42 18.58
N THR A 92 -8.09 -1.93 17.72
CA THR A 92 -8.92 -2.78 16.87
C THR A 92 -8.34 -3.06 15.49
N VAL A 93 -7.40 -2.26 15.00
CA VAL A 93 -6.93 -2.36 13.61
C VAL A 93 -6.27 -3.71 13.32
N GLY A 94 -5.41 -4.19 14.21
CA GLY A 94 -4.72 -5.47 14.02
C GLY A 94 -5.69 -6.64 13.90
N PRO A 95 -6.56 -6.86 14.89
CA PRO A 95 -7.59 -7.92 14.82
C PRO A 95 -8.51 -7.78 13.62
N THR A 96 -8.89 -6.55 13.21
CA THR A 96 -9.75 -6.33 12.06
C THR A 96 -9.07 -6.77 10.77
N ILE A 97 -7.83 -6.39 10.56
CA ILE A 97 -7.06 -6.81 9.37
C ILE A 97 -6.85 -8.33 9.37
N ALA A 98 -6.55 -8.92 10.52
CA ALA A 98 -6.35 -10.35 10.63
C ALA A 98 -7.64 -11.15 10.35
N PHE A 99 -8.81 -10.56 10.63
CA PHE A 99 -10.10 -11.18 10.34
C PHE A 99 -10.39 -11.21 8.83
N LEU A 100 -9.96 -10.21 8.09
CA LEU A 100 -10.15 -10.14 6.65
C LEU A 100 -9.19 -11.09 5.93
#